data_858d67a69443e9ce4d0a32021422d068
#
_entry.id   858d67a69443e9ce4d0a32021422d068
#
_cell.length_a   1.000
_cell.length_b   1.000
_cell.length_c   1.000
_cell.angle_alpha   90.00
_cell.angle_beta   90.00
_cell.angle_gamma   90.00
#
_symmetry.space_group_name_H-M   'P 1'
#
loop_
_entity.id
_entity.type
_entity.pdbx_description
1 polymer ?
#
loop_
_entity_poly.entity_id
_entity_poly.type
_entity_poly.pdbx_seq_one_letter_code
_entity_poly.pdbx_strand_id
1 'polypeptide(L)'
;MVFTDKINIVMHHSSQGMYKKNILSKSLNMEVFKSSSSVLLIFFLLVVGSRIVGYFEQAAEGNLDPAIIMSVVALRFPDFITLLIPLSFFLGVLISISRIYAEREIYGFFSVGLAPFDLVRFLAPQALLYFLLTLILSLYVAPYTKALSQEILKIDSFEEQLESIKSDEIVSLNDGGFIYIQNTDNDLLTGIKALKQNQENSFFVIADDLSTSETKELIKLNFNNGSFYSGVFSNSSKLQSNFNEFKLDIKKEKKLTNDMSLTKLFDFSSDSNTASFQWNVSVPITILILLFIGVYISEVKPRQGRFSVILPGMLLYVMYLSLLILGREYIVDNPKTSFGLWYVHLIFILFLLAYLLKDKFAYNGNTNLAIRDNLFMKYFLALSLFILMMWVVT
;
A
#
# COMPACT_ATOMS: atom_id res chain seq x y z
N MET A 1 46.12 23.89 -46.20
CA MET A 1 45.12 22.83 -46.56
C MET A 1 45.05 21.66 -45.56
N VAL A 2 45.71 21.76 -44.38
CA VAL A 2 45.78 20.67 -43.38
C VAL A 2 44.92 20.95 -42.13
N PHE A 3 44.37 22.16 -41.99
CA PHE A 3 43.58 22.53 -40.80
C PHE A 3 42.08 22.29 -40.91
N THR A 4 41.56 22.15 -42.12
CA THR A 4 40.12 21.90 -42.38
C THR A 4 39.72 20.45 -42.16
N ASP A 5 40.61 19.49 -42.42
CA ASP A 5 40.30 18.06 -42.27
C ASP A 5 40.23 17.61 -40.81
N LYS A 6 40.99 18.22 -39.87
CA LYS A 6 40.91 17.89 -38.46
C LYS A 6 39.57 18.31 -37.81
N ILE A 7 38.97 19.42 -38.25
CA ILE A 7 37.73 19.94 -37.69
C ILE A 7 36.54 19.06 -38.15
N ASN A 8 36.58 18.60 -39.40
CA ASN A 8 35.51 17.68 -39.89
C ASN A 8 35.57 16.30 -39.24
N ILE A 9 36.75 15.77 -38.93
CA ILE A 9 36.87 14.48 -38.21
C ILE A 9 36.38 14.59 -36.79
N VAL A 10 36.61 15.70 -36.08
CA VAL A 10 36.15 15.91 -34.70
C VAL A 10 34.64 16.09 -34.66
N MET A 11 34.02 16.79 -35.63
CA MET A 11 32.58 16.97 -35.68
C MET A 11 31.84 15.66 -36.07
N HIS A 12 32.41 14.83 -36.93
CA HIS A 12 31.81 13.54 -37.28
C HIS A 12 31.84 12.54 -36.12
N HIS A 13 32.90 12.57 -35.29
CA HIS A 13 32.96 11.70 -34.10
C HIS A 13 31.97 12.11 -33.00
N SER A 14 31.72 13.43 -32.83
CA SER A 14 30.76 13.90 -31.80
C SER A 14 29.31 13.55 -32.14
N SER A 15 28.92 13.66 -33.41
CA SER A 15 27.55 13.29 -33.86
C SER A 15 27.28 11.80 -33.80
N GLN A 16 28.27 10.96 -34.16
CA GLN A 16 28.16 9.51 -34.04
C GLN A 16 28.07 9.05 -32.57
N GLY A 17 28.81 9.70 -31.66
CA GLY A 17 28.74 9.42 -30.23
C GLY A 17 27.37 9.73 -29.62
N MET A 18 26.76 10.85 -30.03
CA MET A 18 25.43 11.25 -29.55
C MET A 18 24.32 10.31 -30.08
N TYR A 19 24.42 9.87 -31.33
CA TYR A 19 23.49 8.93 -31.94
C TYR A 19 23.56 7.55 -31.23
N LYS A 20 24.74 7.05 -30.94
CA LYS A 20 24.93 5.79 -30.18
C LYS A 20 24.35 5.86 -28.77
N LYS A 21 24.51 6.98 -28.04
CA LYS A 21 23.91 7.19 -26.70
C LYS A 21 22.39 7.13 -26.74
N ASN A 22 21.75 7.73 -27.74
CA ASN A 22 20.28 7.71 -27.89
C ASN A 22 19.75 6.29 -28.18
N ILE A 23 20.46 5.50 -28.97
CA ILE A 23 20.07 4.11 -29.27
C ILE A 23 20.17 3.26 -28.00
N LEU A 24 21.28 3.37 -27.27
CA LEU A 24 21.49 2.63 -26.01
C LEU A 24 20.45 2.98 -24.97
N SER A 25 20.17 4.29 -24.79
CA SER A 25 19.15 4.76 -23.87
C SER A 25 17.76 4.19 -24.23
N LYS A 26 17.37 4.24 -25.52
CA LYS A 26 16.08 3.71 -25.98
C LYS A 26 15.98 2.20 -25.77
N SER A 27 17.03 1.46 -26.08
CA SER A 27 17.09 0.01 -25.87
C SER A 27 16.91 -0.36 -24.41
N LEU A 28 17.68 0.30 -23.51
CA LEU A 28 17.62 0.06 -22.07
C LEU A 28 16.23 0.39 -21.49
N ASN A 29 15.64 1.55 -21.86
CA ASN A 29 14.31 1.92 -21.41
C ASN A 29 13.24 0.92 -21.87
N MET A 30 13.32 0.44 -23.10
CA MET A 30 12.36 -0.55 -23.62
C MET A 30 12.49 -1.88 -22.86
N GLU A 31 13.70 -2.29 -22.53
CA GLU A 31 13.95 -3.52 -21.78
C GLU A 31 13.43 -3.42 -20.35
N VAL A 32 13.74 -2.34 -19.65
CA VAL A 32 13.20 -2.07 -18.30
C VAL A 32 11.67 -1.98 -18.34
N PHE A 33 11.08 -1.34 -19.36
CA PHE A 33 9.64 -1.27 -19.52
C PHE A 33 9.00 -2.66 -19.66
N LYS A 34 9.55 -3.53 -20.53
CA LYS A 34 9.05 -4.89 -20.71
C LYS A 34 9.18 -5.72 -19.43
N SER A 35 10.33 -5.66 -18.76
CA SER A 35 10.58 -6.39 -17.52
C SER A 35 9.66 -5.90 -16.40
N SER A 36 9.52 -4.58 -16.19
CA SER A 36 8.66 -4.02 -15.17
C SER A 36 7.19 -4.30 -15.43
N SER A 37 6.72 -4.22 -16.68
CA SER A 37 5.33 -4.54 -17.03
C SER A 37 5.01 -6.02 -16.80
N SER A 38 5.94 -6.92 -17.12
CA SER A 38 5.76 -8.36 -16.85
C SER A 38 5.69 -8.65 -15.35
N VAL A 39 6.58 -8.04 -14.56
CA VAL A 39 6.57 -8.17 -13.09
C VAL A 39 5.28 -7.59 -12.52
N LEU A 40 4.86 -6.40 -12.98
CA LEU A 40 3.61 -5.76 -12.53
C LEU A 40 2.40 -6.68 -12.77
N LEU A 41 2.31 -7.26 -13.97
CA LEU A 41 1.20 -8.15 -14.32
C LEU A 41 1.15 -9.38 -13.41
N ILE A 42 2.30 -10.02 -13.17
CA ILE A 42 2.38 -11.22 -12.31
C ILE A 42 1.95 -10.88 -10.87
N PHE A 43 2.54 -9.84 -10.26
CA PHE A 43 2.20 -9.47 -8.89
C PHE A 43 0.76 -8.94 -8.77
N PHE A 44 0.28 -8.22 -9.78
CA PHE A 44 -1.10 -7.76 -9.82
C PHE A 44 -2.09 -8.93 -9.78
N LEU A 45 -1.89 -9.95 -10.65
CA LEU A 45 -2.73 -11.14 -10.67
C LEU A 45 -2.68 -11.92 -9.33
N LEU A 46 -1.49 -12.03 -8.73
CA LEU A 46 -1.34 -12.67 -7.42
C LEU A 46 -2.09 -11.92 -6.31
N VAL A 47 -1.95 -10.59 -6.25
CA VAL A 47 -2.62 -9.77 -5.23
C VAL A 47 -4.13 -9.79 -5.43
N VAL A 48 -4.60 -9.59 -6.66
CA VAL A 48 -6.04 -9.62 -6.98
C VAL A 48 -6.63 -11.00 -6.67
N GLY A 49 -5.96 -12.09 -7.09
CA GLY A 49 -6.40 -13.45 -6.80
C GLY A 49 -6.51 -13.72 -5.29
N SER A 50 -5.50 -13.33 -4.52
CA SER A 50 -5.51 -13.46 -3.05
C SER A 50 -6.67 -12.67 -2.41
N ARG A 51 -6.97 -11.48 -2.92
CA ARG A 51 -8.07 -10.65 -2.39
C ARG A 51 -9.45 -11.22 -2.74
N ILE A 52 -9.59 -11.72 -3.96
CA ILE A 52 -10.83 -12.39 -4.38
C ILE A 52 -11.12 -13.58 -3.46
N VAL A 53 -10.11 -14.43 -3.20
CA VAL A 53 -10.26 -15.57 -2.28
C VAL A 53 -10.70 -15.12 -0.89
N GLY A 54 -10.06 -14.09 -0.32
CA GLY A 54 -10.42 -13.58 1.00
C GLY A 54 -11.84 -12.99 1.09
N TYR A 55 -12.35 -12.38 0.01
CA TYR A 55 -13.73 -11.90 -0.03
C TYR A 55 -14.74 -13.06 -0.21
N PHE A 56 -14.41 -14.09 -0.99
CA PHE A 56 -15.24 -15.28 -1.09
C PHE A 56 -15.30 -16.06 0.24
N GLU A 57 -14.23 -16.06 1.02
CA GLU A 57 -14.23 -16.63 2.37
C GLU A 57 -15.21 -15.89 3.29
N GLN A 58 -15.18 -14.54 3.27
CA GLN A 58 -16.15 -13.71 4.01
C GLN A 58 -17.60 -13.96 3.55
N ALA A 59 -17.81 -14.13 2.24
CA ALA A 59 -19.13 -14.45 1.72
C ALA A 59 -19.61 -15.86 2.11
N ALA A 60 -18.70 -16.84 2.17
CA ALA A 60 -19.02 -18.18 2.64
C ALA A 60 -19.39 -18.23 4.14
N GLU A 61 -18.86 -17.30 4.92
CA GLU A 61 -19.19 -17.08 6.32
C GLU A 61 -20.52 -16.30 6.52
N GLY A 62 -21.15 -15.83 5.43
CA GLY A 62 -22.36 -15.00 5.48
C GLY A 62 -22.13 -13.53 5.85
N ASN A 63 -20.87 -13.07 5.82
CA ASN A 63 -20.50 -11.69 6.20
C ASN A 63 -20.50 -10.73 5.00
N LEU A 64 -20.72 -11.21 3.79
CA LEU A 64 -20.64 -10.42 2.56
C LEU A 64 -21.45 -11.02 1.41
N ASP A 65 -22.21 -10.19 0.66
CA ASP A 65 -22.90 -10.65 -0.55
C ASP A 65 -21.90 -11.01 -1.67
N PRO A 66 -21.94 -12.23 -2.20
CA PRO A 66 -21.15 -12.60 -3.37
C PRO A 66 -21.32 -11.68 -4.57
N ALA A 67 -22.49 -11.03 -4.74
CA ALA A 67 -22.78 -10.17 -5.86
C ALA A 67 -21.91 -8.89 -5.91
N ILE A 68 -21.52 -8.36 -4.76
CA ILE A 68 -20.71 -7.12 -4.69
C ILE A 68 -19.21 -7.37 -4.76
N ILE A 69 -18.72 -8.59 -4.56
CA ILE A 69 -17.29 -8.91 -4.47
C ILE A 69 -16.51 -8.35 -5.67
N MET A 70 -16.99 -8.57 -6.88
CA MET A 70 -16.31 -8.13 -8.09
C MET A 70 -16.21 -6.60 -8.18
N SER A 71 -17.25 -5.89 -7.75
CA SER A 71 -17.30 -4.43 -7.70
C SER A 71 -16.30 -3.87 -6.67
N VAL A 72 -16.26 -4.46 -5.49
CA VAL A 72 -15.31 -4.07 -4.42
C VAL A 72 -13.88 -4.31 -4.85
N VAL A 73 -13.58 -5.48 -5.44
CA VAL A 73 -12.23 -5.80 -5.94
C VAL A 73 -11.80 -4.84 -7.03
N ALA A 74 -12.69 -4.53 -8.00
CA ALA A 74 -12.38 -3.59 -9.08
C ALA A 74 -12.08 -2.18 -8.56
N LEU A 75 -12.84 -1.70 -7.58
CA LEU A 75 -12.59 -0.41 -6.92
C LEU A 75 -11.26 -0.38 -6.13
N ARG A 76 -10.75 -1.52 -5.71
CA ARG A 76 -9.46 -1.64 -5.02
C ARG A 76 -8.26 -1.75 -5.95
N PHE A 77 -8.45 -1.93 -7.27
CA PHE A 77 -7.35 -2.02 -8.23
C PHE A 77 -6.37 -0.84 -8.18
N PRO A 78 -6.81 0.44 -8.14
CA PRO A 78 -5.89 1.56 -8.07
C PRO A 78 -5.01 1.54 -6.81
N ASP A 79 -5.55 1.13 -5.66
CA ASP A 79 -4.81 0.99 -4.40
C ASP A 79 -3.70 -0.08 -4.53
N PHE A 80 -4.03 -1.24 -5.11
CA PHE A 80 -3.04 -2.32 -5.34
C PHE A 80 -1.97 -1.90 -6.33
N ILE A 81 -2.35 -1.31 -7.47
CA ILE A 81 -1.43 -0.87 -8.52
C ILE A 81 -0.46 0.19 -7.97
N THR A 82 -0.93 1.11 -7.15
CA THR A 82 -0.10 2.16 -6.53
C THR A 82 1.09 1.59 -5.76
N LEU A 83 0.90 0.48 -5.03
CA LEU A 83 1.97 -0.19 -4.28
C LEU A 83 2.84 -1.09 -5.17
N LEU A 84 2.27 -1.63 -6.24
CA LEU A 84 2.98 -2.56 -7.12
C LEU A 84 3.87 -1.86 -8.16
N ILE A 85 3.57 -0.62 -8.56
CA ILE A 85 4.38 0.12 -9.53
C ILE A 85 5.82 0.32 -9.05
N PRO A 86 6.10 0.82 -7.82
CA PRO A 86 7.47 0.96 -7.34
C PRO A 86 8.23 -0.36 -7.30
N LEU A 87 7.60 -1.45 -6.82
CA LEU A 87 8.17 -2.78 -6.80
C LEU A 87 8.51 -3.27 -8.21
N SER A 88 7.55 -3.19 -9.12
CA SER A 88 7.72 -3.70 -10.48
C SER A 88 8.77 -2.92 -11.26
N PHE A 89 8.81 -1.60 -11.11
CA PHE A 89 9.86 -0.77 -11.71
C PHE A 89 11.23 -1.13 -11.16
N PHE A 90 11.37 -1.24 -9.85
CA PHE A 90 12.64 -1.61 -9.21
C PHE A 90 13.13 -3.00 -9.66
N LEU A 91 12.26 -4.01 -9.62
CA LEU A 91 12.60 -5.34 -10.11
C LEU A 91 12.89 -5.35 -11.62
N GLY A 92 12.17 -4.55 -12.40
CA GLY A 92 12.44 -4.36 -13.82
C GLY A 92 13.84 -3.80 -14.08
N VAL A 93 14.28 -2.80 -13.30
CA VAL A 93 15.65 -2.25 -13.34
C VAL A 93 16.66 -3.34 -12.97
N LEU A 94 16.42 -4.08 -11.87
CA LEU A 94 17.33 -5.15 -11.43
C LEU A 94 17.47 -6.24 -12.49
N ILE A 95 16.37 -6.72 -13.06
CA ILE A 95 16.37 -7.79 -14.07
C ILE A 95 17.11 -7.34 -15.33
N SER A 96 16.82 -6.15 -15.84
CA SER A 96 17.37 -5.67 -17.09
C SER A 96 18.86 -5.34 -16.97
N ILE A 97 19.26 -4.64 -15.90
CA ILE A 97 20.68 -4.26 -15.73
C ILE A 97 21.51 -5.47 -15.34
N SER A 98 21.04 -6.37 -14.47
CA SER A 98 21.78 -7.58 -14.12
C SER A 98 21.99 -8.51 -15.33
N ARG A 99 21.04 -8.52 -16.29
CA ARG A 99 21.20 -9.23 -17.55
C ARG A 99 22.38 -8.66 -18.36
N ILE A 100 22.43 -7.32 -18.52
CA ILE A 100 23.50 -6.63 -19.24
C ILE A 100 24.88 -6.92 -18.62
N TYR A 101 24.96 -7.01 -17.28
CA TYR A 101 26.18 -7.41 -16.58
C TYR A 101 26.51 -8.88 -16.80
N ALA A 102 25.55 -9.79 -16.66
CA ALA A 102 25.74 -11.24 -16.81
C ALA A 102 26.17 -11.62 -18.24
N GLU A 103 25.59 -10.99 -19.25
CA GLU A 103 25.88 -11.19 -20.67
C GLU A 103 27.12 -10.40 -21.13
N ARG A 104 27.77 -9.67 -20.23
CA ARG A 104 28.96 -8.82 -20.47
C ARG A 104 28.75 -7.66 -21.45
N GLU A 105 27.52 -7.35 -21.82
CA GLU A 105 27.18 -6.20 -22.67
C GLU A 105 27.57 -4.88 -22.02
N ILE A 106 27.63 -4.81 -20.67
CA ILE A 106 28.03 -3.63 -19.92
C ILE A 106 29.41 -3.08 -20.30
N TYR A 107 30.34 -3.98 -20.70
CA TYR A 107 31.67 -3.54 -21.14
C TYR A 107 31.61 -2.76 -22.46
N GLY A 108 30.60 -3.01 -23.30
CA GLY A 108 30.31 -2.18 -24.47
C GLY A 108 29.89 -0.75 -24.09
N PHE A 109 29.16 -0.59 -22.98
CA PHE A 109 28.81 0.74 -22.44
C PHE A 109 30.07 1.45 -21.90
N PHE A 110 30.89 0.75 -21.13
CA PHE A 110 32.10 1.30 -20.53
C PHE A 110 33.17 1.65 -21.58
N SER A 111 33.30 0.87 -22.65
CA SER A 111 34.25 1.15 -23.74
C SER A 111 33.93 2.44 -24.53
N VAL A 112 32.69 2.90 -24.49
CA VAL A 112 32.24 4.15 -25.07
C VAL A 112 32.35 5.32 -24.06
N GLY A 113 32.90 5.06 -22.84
CA GLY A 113 33.09 6.05 -21.78
C GLY A 113 31.85 6.35 -20.95
N LEU A 114 30.86 5.44 -20.94
CA LEU A 114 29.70 5.56 -20.05
C LEU A 114 30.05 5.00 -18.66
N ALA A 115 29.53 5.67 -17.63
CA ALA A 115 29.63 5.25 -16.23
C ALA A 115 28.27 4.65 -15.75
N PRO A 116 28.25 3.91 -14.62
CA PRO A 116 26.98 3.45 -14.03
C PRO A 116 25.97 4.57 -13.80
N PHE A 117 26.42 5.77 -13.49
CA PHE A 117 25.55 6.95 -13.34
C PHE A 117 24.85 7.36 -14.64
N ASP A 118 25.43 7.09 -15.80
CA ASP A 118 24.77 7.36 -17.09
C ASP A 118 23.58 6.43 -17.31
N LEU A 119 23.60 5.20 -16.75
CA LEU A 119 22.43 4.31 -16.77
C LEU A 119 21.26 4.91 -15.96
N VAL A 120 21.56 5.53 -14.80
CA VAL A 120 20.53 6.28 -14.04
C VAL A 120 19.95 7.40 -14.89
N ARG A 121 20.80 8.19 -15.58
CA ARG A 121 20.35 9.26 -16.47
C ARG A 121 19.49 8.78 -17.63
N PHE A 122 19.80 7.60 -18.19
CA PHE A 122 19.01 7.02 -19.28
C PHE A 122 17.65 6.56 -18.80
N LEU A 123 17.53 6.05 -17.57
CA LEU A 123 16.28 5.57 -16.97
C LEU A 123 15.50 6.68 -16.25
N ALA A 124 16.11 7.82 -15.96
CA ALA A 124 15.46 8.92 -15.24
C ALA A 124 14.13 9.41 -15.88
N PRO A 125 14.00 9.56 -17.22
CA PRO A 125 12.74 9.96 -17.82
C PRO A 125 11.63 8.91 -17.59
N GLN A 126 11.96 7.63 -17.66
CA GLN A 126 11.03 6.55 -17.39
C GLN A 126 10.66 6.50 -15.91
N ALA A 127 11.63 6.63 -15.00
CA ALA A 127 11.38 6.71 -13.57
C ALA A 127 10.48 7.89 -13.20
N LEU A 128 10.69 9.05 -13.85
CA LEU A 128 9.85 10.23 -13.65
C LEU A 128 8.40 9.97 -14.12
N LEU A 129 8.22 9.27 -15.23
CA LEU A 129 6.89 8.89 -15.70
C LEU A 129 6.19 7.96 -14.72
N TYR A 130 6.87 6.91 -14.21
CA TYR A 130 6.33 6.01 -13.19
C TYR A 130 6.06 6.76 -11.88
N PHE A 131 6.95 7.67 -11.47
CA PHE A 131 6.76 8.54 -10.30
C PHE A 131 5.49 9.38 -10.42
N LEU A 132 5.30 10.10 -11.53
CA LEU A 132 4.11 10.94 -11.76
C LEU A 132 2.84 10.11 -11.82
N LEU A 133 2.87 8.97 -12.52
CA LEU A 133 1.72 8.06 -12.57
C LEU A 133 1.33 7.58 -11.16
N THR A 134 2.32 7.12 -10.38
CA THR A 134 2.08 6.64 -9.01
C THR A 134 1.64 7.78 -8.10
N LEU A 135 2.15 9.00 -8.28
CA LEU A 135 1.74 10.17 -7.52
C LEU A 135 0.26 10.51 -7.74
N ILE A 136 -0.19 10.51 -8.98
CA ILE A 136 -1.60 10.74 -9.33
C ILE A 136 -2.49 9.63 -8.74
N LEU A 137 -2.07 8.37 -8.88
CA LEU A 137 -2.81 7.24 -8.31
C LEU A 137 -2.87 7.32 -6.79
N SER A 138 -1.76 7.59 -6.13
CA SER A 138 -1.65 7.60 -4.67
C SER A 138 -2.37 8.78 -4.01
N LEU A 139 -2.29 9.98 -4.60
CA LEU A 139 -2.92 11.17 -4.03
C LEU A 139 -4.40 11.28 -4.34
N TYR A 140 -4.85 10.75 -5.49
CA TYR A 140 -6.19 11.04 -5.99
C TYR A 140 -7.03 9.79 -6.19
N VAL A 141 -6.60 8.88 -7.07
CA VAL A 141 -7.46 7.78 -7.51
C VAL A 141 -7.64 6.72 -6.43
N ALA A 142 -6.55 6.25 -5.82
CA ALA A 142 -6.58 5.18 -4.84
C ALA A 142 -7.35 5.54 -3.57
N PRO A 143 -7.18 6.72 -2.93
CA PRO A 143 -7.98 7.11 -1.78
C PRO A 143 -9.48 7.19 -2.09
N TYR A 144 -9.83 7.76 -3.25
CA TYR A 144 -11.22 7.90 -3.69
C TYR A 144 -11.90 6.54 -3.90
N THR A 145 -11.28 5.65 -4.72
CA THR A 145 -11.85 4.34 -5.02
C THR A 145 -11.87 3.42 -3.79
N LYS A 146 -10.88 3.55 -2.90
CA LYS A 146 -10.83 2.83 -1.63
C LYS A 146 -11.99 3.22 -0.72
N ALA A 147 -12.27 4.51 -0.58
CA ALA A 147 -13.39 4.97 0.23
C ALA A 147 -14.73 4.49 -0.32
N LEU A 148 -14.90 4.55 -1.66
CA LEU A 148 -16.10 4.03 -2.31
C LEU A 148 -16.28 2.52 -2.08
N SER A 149 -15.18 1.74 -2.15
CA SER A 149 -15.23 0.30 -1.85
C SER A 149 -15.60 0.03 -0.39
N GLN A 150 -15.10 0.84 0.54
CA GLN A 150 -15.44 0.72 1.97
C GLN A 150 -16.89 1.11 2.25
N GLU A 151 -17.43 2.08 1.53
CA GLU A 151 -18.85 2.45 1.62
C GLU A 151 -19.76 1.28 1.21
N ILE A 152 -19.45 0.62 0.08
CA ILE A 152 -20.19 -0.56 -0.38
C ILE A 152 -20.12 -1.69 0.66
N LEU A 153 -18.91 -1.99 1.17
CA LEU A 153 -18.72 -3.03 2.18
C LEU A 153 -19.48 -2.77 3.50
N LYS A 154 -19.56 -1.50 3.93
CA LYS A 154 -20.26 -1.12 5.17
C LYS A 154 -21.78 -1.23 5.03
N ILE A 155 -22.31 -0.79 3.90
CA ILE A 155 -23.76 -0.84 3.64
C ILE A 155 -24.20 -2.31 3.60
N ASP A 156 -23.48 -3.11 2.84
CA ASP A 156 -23.81 -4.50 2.60
C ASP A 156 -23.72 -5.36 3.87
N SER A 157 -22.66 -5.19 4.65
CA SER A 157 -22.47 -5.97 5.88
C SER A 157 -23.57 -5.75 6.91
N PHE A 158 -24.25 -4.59 6.92
CA PHE A 158 -25.35 -4.35 7.88
C PHE A 158 -26.69 -4.86 7.37
N GLU A 159 -27.01 -4.67 6.09
CA GLU A 159 -28.25 -5.15 5.47
C GLU A 159 -28.27 -6.68 5.43
N GLU A 160 -27.16 -7.30 5.00
CA GLU A 160 -27.05 -8.76 4.98
C GLU A 160 -27.03 -9.38 6.37
N GLN A 161 -26.39 -8.74 7.36
CA GLN A 161 -26.45 -9.21 8.74
C GLN A 161 -27.88 -9.23 9.26
N LEU A 162 -28.74 -8.32 8.84
CA LEU A 162 -30.14 -8.31 9.22
C LEU A 162 -30.98 -9.36 8.44
N GLU A 163 -30.67 -9.56 7.15
CA GLU A 163 -31.42 -10.55 6.30
C GLU A 163 -30.89 -11.97 6.45
N SER A 164 -29.60 -12.16 6.76
CA SER A 164 -28.99 -13.50 6.93
C SER A 164 -29.10 -14.07 8.33
N ILE A 165 -29.74 -13.37 9.27
CA ILE A 165 -29.88 -13.81 10.65
C ILE A 165 -30.67 -15.14 10.68
N LYS A 166 -29.98 -16.20 11.03
CA LYS A 166 -30.59 -17.51 11.30
C LYS A 166 -31.15 -17.52 12.71
N SER A 167 -32.18 -18.36 12.91
CA SER A 167 -32.68 -18.62 14.25
C SER A 167 -31.58 -19.06 15.20
N ASP A 168 -31.60 -18.58 16.43
CA ASP A 168 -30.62 -18.85 17.48
C ASP A 168 -29.19 -18.25 17.26
N GLU A 169 -29.07 -17.16 16.52
CA GLU A 169 -27.78 -16.53 16.23
C GLU A 169 -27.62 -15.19 16.97
N ILE A 170 -26.36 -14.90 17.39
CA ILE A 170 -25.96 -13.59 17.96
C ILE A 170 -25.25 -12.76 16.91
N VAL A 171 -25.81 -11.63 16.55
CA VAL A 171 -25.22 -10.68 15.61
C VAL A 171 -24.56 -9.52 16.37
N SER A 172 -23.31 -9.24 16.05
CA SER A 172 -22.57 -8.10 16.59
C SER A 172 -22.85 -6.84 15.78
N LEU A 173 -23.30 -5.78 16.42
CA LEU A 173 -23.44 -4.46 15.79
C LEU A 173 -22.12 -3.71 15.82
N ASN A 174 -21.81 -2.99 14.73
CA ASN A 174 -20.57 -2.21 14.59
C ASN A 174 -20.34 -1.17 15.71
N ASP A 175 -21.36 -0.81 16.47
CA ASP A 175 -21.37 0.17 17.57
C ASP A 175 -21.18 -0.47 18.97
N GLY A 176 -20.66 -1.69 19.06
CA GLY A 176 -20.46 -2.41 20.32
C GLY A 176 -21.74 -2.96 20.94
N GLY A 177 -22.75 -3.24 20.12
CA GLY A 177 -23.98 -3.90 20.50
C GLY A 177 -24.05 -5.34 20.01
N PHE A 178 -24.97 -6.11 20.61
CA PHE A 178 -25.30 -7.49 20.19
C PHE A 178 -26.81 -7.60 20.06
N ILE A 179 -27.28 -8.28 19.02
CA ILE A 179 -28.68 -8.68 18.85
C ILE A 179 -28.74 -10.20 18.78
N TYR A 180 -29.54 -10.81 19.64
CA TYR A 180 -29.89 -12.20 19.59
C TYR A 180 -31.32 -12.33 19.08
N ILE A 181 -31.57 -13.25 18.14
CA ILE A 181 -32.88 -13.52 17.54
C ILE A 181 -33.18 -15.00 17.71
N GLN A 182 -34.31 -15.29 18.33
CA GLN A 182 -34.68 -16.65 18.64
C GLN A 182 -35.28 -17.41 17.43
N ASN A 183 -36.16 -16.75 16.66
CA ASN A 183 -36.77 -17.35 15.46
C ASN A 183 -36.86 -16.32 14.33
N THR A 184 -36.64 -16.80 13.10
CA THR A 184 -36.82 -16.01 11.88
C THR A 184 -37.88 -16.71 11.02
N ASP A 185 -39.03 -16.09 10.81
CA ASP A 185 -40.11 -16.62 9.98
C ASP A 185 -40.59 -15.50 9.02
N ASN A 186 -40.39 -15.70 7.69
CA ASN A 186 -40.88 -14.85 6.62
C ASN A 186 -40.78 -13.33 6.90
N ASP A 187 -39.58 -12.76 7.06
CA ASP A 187 -39.32 -11.35 7.35
C ASP A 187 -39.75 -10.85 8.76
N LEU A 188 -40.30 -11.68 9.59
CA LEU A 188 -40.59 -11.37 10.99
C LEU A 188 -39.57 -12.02 11.90
N LEU A 189 -38.80 -11.15 12.58
CA LEU A 189 -37.82 -11.57 13.58
C LEU A 189 -38.50 -11.60 14.94
N THR A 190 -38.49 -12.75 15.62
CA THR A 190 -39.20 -12.95 16.90
C THR A 190 -38.27 -13.39 18.03
N GLY A 191 -38.61 -13.01 19.29
CA GLY A 191 -37.85 -13.36 20.48
C GLY A 191 -36.49 -12.60 20.57
N ILE A 192 -36.51 -11.29 20.42
CA ILE A 192 -35.33 -10.44 20.26
C ILE A 192 -34.80 -10.02 21.61
N LYS A 193 -33.48 -10.13 21.75
CA LYS A 193 -32.71 -9.58 22.86
C LYS A 193 -31.54 -8.72 22.31
N ALA A 194 -31.64 -7.43 22.49
CA ALA A 194 -30.62 -6.48 22.03
C ALA A 194 -29.86 -5.87 23.21
N LEU A 195 -28.55 -5.88 23.16
CA LEU A 195 -27.67 -5.26 24.13
C LEU A 195 -26.82 -4.21 23.41
N LYS A 196 -26.83 -2.99 23.89
CA LYS A 196 -25.87 -1.95 23.51
C LYS A 196 -25.03 -1.54 24.70
N GLN A 197 -23.72 -1.73 24.58
CA GLN A 197 -22.78 -1.36 25.63
C GLN A 197 -21.91 -0.19 25.13
N ASN A 198 -22.12 1.01 25.69
CA ASN A 198 -21.26 2.15 25.47
C ASN A 198 -20.74 2.65 26.82
N GLN A 199 -19.59 3.33 26.86
CA GLN A 199 -18.93 3.76 28.10
C GLN A 199 -19.84 4.62 29.00
N GLU A 200 -20.82 5.34 28.43
CA GLU A 200 -21.74 6.20 29.17
C GLU A 200 -23.17 5.67 29.31
N ASN A 201 -23.64 4.85 28.35
CA ASN A 201 -25.02 4.36 28.33
C ASN A 201 -25.11 2.91 27.87
N SER A 202 -25.26 1.99 28.80
CA SER A 202 -25.59 0.60 28.46
C SER A 202 -27.09 0.35 28.61
N PHE A 203 -27.71 -0.24 27.60
CA PHE A 203 -29.12 -0.63 27.67
C PHE A 203 -29.34 -2.04 27.09
N PHE A 204 -30.37 -2.68 27.61
CA PHE A 204 -30.81 -3.99 27.18
C PHE A 204 -32.28 -3.92 26.81
N VAL A 205 -32.64 -4.46 25.66
CA VAL A 205 -34.01 -4.52 25.14
C VAL A 205 -34.42 -5.97 24.95
N ILE A 206 -35.57 -6.33 25.43
CA ILE A 206 -36.23 -7.59 25.13
C ILE A 206 -37.51 -7.26 24.39
N ALA A 207 -37.78 -7.83 23.22
CA ALA A 207 -38.98 -7.57 22.45
C ALA A 207 -39.51 -8.86 21.82
N ASP A 208 -40.83 -8.94 21.63
CA ASP A 208 -41.47 -10.08 20.98
C ASP A 208 -41.14 -10.08 19.49
N ASP A 209 -41.21 -8.91 18.83
CA ASP A 209 -40.99 -8.79 17.38
C ASP A 209 -40.05 -7.60 17.06
N LEU A 210 -39.32 -7.76 15.96
CA LEU A 210 -38.53 -6.70 15.33
C LEU A 210 -38.95 -6.55 13.88
N SER A 211 -39.33 -5.33 13.50
CA SER A 211 -39.50 -4.96 12.10
C SER A 211 -38.45 -3.91 11.71
N THR A 212 -37.86 -4.06 10.54
CA THR A 212 -36.88 -3.16 10.00
C THR A 212 -37.51 -2.31 8.90
N SER A 213 -37.26 -1.03 8.90
CA SER A 213 -37.64 -0.16 7.78
C SER A 213 -36.50 0.76 7.42
N GLU A 214 -36.21 0.80 6.14
CA GLU A 214 -35.07 1.53 5.61
C GLU A 214 -35.51 2.84 4.95
N THR A 215 -34.80 3.92 5.28
CA THR A 215 -34.91 5.22 4.60
C THR A 215 -33.52 5.60 4.07
N LYS A 216 -33.44 6.51 3.10
CA LYS A 216 -32.15 6.93 2.48
C LYS A 216 -31.05 7.35 3.48
N GLU A 217 -31.39 7.75 4.69
CA GLU A 217 -30.46 8.27 5.70
C GLU A 217 -30.46 7.50 7.03
N LEU A 218 -31.49 6.66 7.28
CA LEU A 218 -31.72 6.01 8.57
C LEU A 218 -32.20 4.58 8.35
N ILE A 219 -31.67 3.65 9.14
CA ILE A 219 -32.25 2.34 9.35
C ILE A 219 -33.05 2.42 10.65
N LYS A 220 -34.34 2.16 10.57
CA LYS A 220 -35.24 2.18 11.72
C LYS A 220 -35.50 0.77 12.17
N LEU A 221 -35.08 0.44 13.38
CA LEU A 221 -35.41 -0.80 14.07
C LEU A 221 -36.63 -0.54 14.95
N ASN A 222 -37.76 -1.17 14.63
CA ASN A 222 -38.97 -1.04 15.42
C ASN A 222 -39.13 -2.34 16.22
N PHE A 223 -38.94 -2.24 17.53
CA PHE A 223 -39.16 -3.30 18.49
C PHE A 223 -40.60 -3.22 18.99
N ASN A 224 -41.34 -4.30 18.89
CA ASN A 224 -42.72 -4.36 19.33
C ASN A 224 -42.88 -5.23 20.59
N ASN A 225 -43.71 -4.79 21.50
CA ASN A 225 -44.10 -5.48 22.75
C ASN A 225 -42.88 -5.97 23.54
N GLY A 226 -42.35 -5.15 24.41
CA GLY A 226 -41.14 -5.52 25.12
C GLY A 226 -40.82 -4.73 26.36
N SER A 227 -39.64 -4.98 26.88
CA SER A 227 -39.09 -4.33 28.06
C SER A 227 -37.73 -3.71 27.78
N PHE A 228 -37.53 -2.49 28.21
CA PHE A 228 -36.28 -1.75 28.11
C PHE A 228 -35.64 -1.65 29.48
N TYR A 229 -34.35 -1.93 29.56
CA TYR A 229 -33.57 -1.89 30.78
C TYR A 229 -32.35 -0.98 30.55
N SER A 230 -32.15 0.02 31.38
CA SER A 230 -30.98 0.91 31.37
C SER A 230 -30.22 0.83 32.68
N GLY A 231 -28.89 1.02 32.64
CA GLY A 231 -28.05 1.01 33.84
C GLY A 231 -27.73 -0.38 34.41
N VAL A 232 -28.04 -1.47 33.71
CA VAL A 232 -27.83 -2.84 34.23
C VAL A 232 -26.37 -3.16 34.46
N PHE A 233 -25.47 -2.59 33.67
CA PHE A 233 -24.02 -2.85 33.71
C PHE A 233 -23.21 -1.63 34.20
N SER A 234 -23.85 -0.60 34.72
CA SER A 234 -23.20 0.60 35.23
C SER A 234 -23.62 0.89 36.67
N ASN A 235 -22.86 1.73 37.39
CA ASN A 235 -23.24 2.23 38.72
C ASN A 235 -24.31 3.31 38.69
N SER A 236 -24.91 3.59 37.53
CA SER A 236 -25.98 4.54 37.34
C SER A 236 -27.35 3.99 37.76
N SER A 237 -28.35 4.87 37.88
CA SER A 237 -29.74 4.52 38.26
C SER A 237 -30.32 3.51 37.29
N LYS A 238 -30.83 2.38 37.82
CA LYS A 238 -31.47 1.33 37.02
C LYS A 238 -32.88 1.80 36.63
N LEU A 239 -33.16 1.78 35.33
CA LEU A 239 -34.48 2.04 34.78
C LEU A 239 -35.01 0.81 34.10
N GLN A 240 -36.24 0.40 34.41
CA GLN A 240 -36.99 -0.60 33.66
C GLN A 240 -38.27 0.03 33.14
N SER A 241 -38.58 -0.12 31.87
CA SER A 241 -39.80 0.37 31.24
C SER A 241 -40.36 -0.69 30.28
N ASN A 242 -41.65 -0.88 30.31
CA ASN A 242 -42.33 -1.72 29.30
C ASN A 242 -42.84 -0.81 28.19
N PHE A 243 -42.79 -1.28 26.97
CA PHE A 243 -43.21 -0.57 25.78
C PHE A 243 -44.04 -1.43 24.85
N ASN A 244 -44.97 -0.84 24.14
CA ASN A 244 -45.66 -1.47 23.02
C ASN A 244 -44.91 -1.32 21.72
N GLU A 245 -44.21 -0.18 21.55
CA GLU A 245 -43.36 0.10 20.40
C GLU A 245 -42.14 0.89 20.88
N PHE A 246 -40.92 0.45 20.51
CA PHE A 246 -39.65 1.13 20.75
C PHE A 246 -38.92 1.27 19.44
N LYS A 247 -38.58 2.51 19.06
CA LYS A 247 -37.89 2.81 17.80
C LYS A 247 -36.44 3.18 18.07
N LEU A 248 -35.54 2.48 17.42
CA LEU A 248 -34.14 2.80 17.42
C LEU A 248 -33.72 3.22 16.01
N ASP A 249 -33.37 4.49 15.86
CA ASP A 249 -32.89 5.04 14.61
C ASP A 249 -31.36 4.89 14.55
N ILE A 250 -30.88 4.07 13.63
CA ILE A 250 -29.45 3.94 13.32
C ILE A 250 -29.17 4.84 12.12
N LYS A 251 -28.37 5.88 12.32
CA LYS A 251 -27.94 6.73 11.21
C LYS A 251 -27.07 5.91 10.26
N LYS A 252 -27.46 5.83 8.99
CA LYS A 252 -26.53 5.42 7.95
C LYS A 252 -25.38 6.42 7.97
N GLU A 253 -24.15 5.94 8.11
CA GLU A 253 -23.00 6.82 8.01
C GLU A 253 -23.09 7.57 6.68
N LYS A 254 -23.10 8.89 6.76
CA LYS A 254 -23.31 9.81 5.64
C LYS A 254 -22.39 9.45 4.48
N LYS A 255 -22.96 9.24 3.28
CA LYS A 255 -22.20 9.04 2.05
C LYS A 255 -20.98 9.95 2.01
N LEU A 256 -19.81 9.36 2.05
CA LEU A 256 -18.51 10.03 1.92
C LEU A 256 -18.29 10.74 0.55
N THR A 257 -19.30 10.72 -0.31
CA THR A 257 -19.20 11.21 -1.69
C THR A 257 -18.89 12.69 -1.82
N ASN A 258 -19.05 13.50 -0.78
CA ASN A 258 -18.74 14.94 -0.83
C ASN A 258 -17.47 15.35 -0.06
N ASP A 259 -16.82 14.45 0.65
CA ASP A 259 -15.76 14.82 1.59
C ASP A 259 -14.33 14.54 1.10
N MET A 260 -14.15 13.96 -0.09
CA MET A 260 -12.84 13.82 -0.72
C MET A 260 -12.50 15.00 -1.65
N SER A 261 -12.68 16.22 -1.15
CA SER A 261 -12.12 17.38 -1.82
C SER A 261 -10.60 17.37 -1.70
N LEU A 262 -9.90 17.84 -2.73
CA LEU A 262 -8.45 18.08 -2.70
C LEU A 262 -8.02 18.89 -1.48
N THR A 263 -8.92 19.69 -0.90
CA THR A 263 -8.71 20.48 0.33
C THR A 263 -8.44 19.60 1.55
N LYS A 264 -9.04 18.40 1.65
CA LYS A 264 -8.78 17.49 2.79
C LYS A 264 -7.45 16.77 2.68
N LEU A 265 -6.92 16.55 1.47
CA LEU A 265 -5.56 16.03 1.29
C LEU A 265 -4.48 16.96 1.87
N PHE A 266 -4.76 18.25 1.92
CA PHE A 266 -3.87 19.29 2.46
C PHE A 266 -4.34 19.81 3.84
N ASP A 267 -5.31 19.14 4.46
CA ASP A 267 -5.73 19.44 5.82
C ASP A 267 -4.84 18.68 6.82
N PHE A 268 -3.89 19.38 7.40
CA PHE A 268 -2.96 18.87 8.41
C PHE A 268 -3.48 19.05 9.84
N SER A 269 -4.76 19.27 10.03
CA SER A 269 -5.37 19.48 11.35
C SER A 269 -5.40 18.22 12.21
N SER A 270 -5.32 17.02 11.59
CA SER A 270 -5.24 15.74 12.29
C SER A 270 -3.99 14.95 11.92
N ASP A 271 -3.46 14.21 12.90
CA ASP A 271 -2.26 13.37 12.71
C ASP A 271 -2.51 12.24 11.69
N SER A 272 -3.72 11.69 11.68
CA SER A 272 -4.16 10.71 10.70
C SER A 272 -4.12 11.25 9.27
N ASN A 273 -4.54 12.50 9.04
CA ASN A 273 -4.47 13.14 7.72
C ASN A 273 -3.01 13.41 7.32
N THR A 274 -2.19 13.87 8.27
CA THR A 274 -0.76 14.10 8.07
C THR A 274 -0.04 12.79 7.71
N ALA A 275 -0.30 11.70 8.43
CA ALA A 275 0.24 10.38 8.15
C ALA A 275 -0.19 9.86 6.78
N SER A 276 -1.45 10.05 6.41
CA SER A 276 -1.99 9.65 5.11
C SER A 276 -1.38 10.45 3.96
N PHE A 277 -1.21 11.76 4.11
CA PHE A 277 -0.53 12.59 3.13
C PHE A 277 0.93 12.19 2.95
N GLN A 278 1.68 12.04 4.05
CA GLN A 278 3.07 11.62 3.99
C GLN A 278 3.21 10.24 3.32
N TRP A 279 2.32 9.30 3.61
CA TRP A 279 2.26 8.00 2.96
C TRP A 279 2.05 8.14 1.45
N ASN A 280 1.04 8.90 1.03
CA ASN A 280 0.68 9.05 -0.38
C ASN A 280 1.78 9.72 -1.21
N VAL A 281 2.60 10.57 -0.59
CA VAL A 281 3.78 11.19 -1.24
C VAL A 281 5.01 10.29 -1.16
N SER A 282 5.17 9.55 -0.05
CA SER A 282 6.34 8.68 0.17
C SER A 282 6.38 7.51 -0.82
N VAL A 283 5.25 6.87 -1.11
CA VAL A 283 5.20 5.73 -2.03
C VAL A 283 5.77 6.07 -3.42
N PRO A 284 5.37 7.15 -4.09
CA PRO A 284 6.01 7.57 -5.35
C PRO A 284 7.50 7.89 -5.21
N ILE A 285 7.93 8.57 -4.14
CA ILE A 285 9.33 8.94 -3.92
C ILE A 285 10.25 7.72 -3.89
N THR A 286 9.75 6.57 -3.40
CA THR A 286 10.53 5.32 -3.41
C THR A 286 11.04 4.96 -4.80
N ILE A 287 10.30 5.27 -5.88
CA ILE A 287 10.71 4.98 -7.27
C ILE A 287 12.03 5.66 -7.61
N LEU A 288 12.16 6.93 -7.23
CA LEU A 288 13.37 7.71 -7.52
C LEU A 288 14.58 7.19 -6.73
N ILE A 289 14.39 6.87 -5.45
CA ILE A 289 15.46 6.32 -4.60
C ILE A 289 15.86 4.92 -5.07
N LEU A 290 14.87 4.08 -5.37
CA LEU A 290 15.08 2.71 -5.83
C LEU A 290 15.69 2.63 -7.23
N LEU A 291 15.50 3.63 -8.10
CA LEU A 291 16.24 3.72 -9.36
C LEU A 291 17.75 3.73 -9.12
N PHE A 292 18.23 4.62 -8.24
CA PHE A 292 19.65 4.69 -7.92
C PHE A 292 20.15 3.39 -7.29
N ILE A 293 19.46 2.92 -6.26
CA ILE A 293 19.81 1.68 -5.57
C ILE A 293 19.83 0.51 -6.55
N GLY A 294 18.80 0.40 -7.41
CA GLY A 294 18.65 -0.65 -8.40
C GLY A 294 19.80 -0.71 -9.39
N VAL A 295 20.21 0.42 -9.94
CA VAL A 295 21.32 0.49 -10.89
C VAL A 295 22.63 -0.01 -10.25
N TYR A 296 22.93 0.43 -9.03
CA TYR A 296 24.21 0.08 -8.36
C TYR A 296 24.21 -1.35 -7.78
N ILE A 297 23.07 -1.84 -7.29
CA ILE A 297 22.98 -3.22 -6.76
C ILE A 297 22.94 -4.27 -7.88
N SER A 298 22.54 -3.89 -9.10
CA SER A 298 22.43 -4.80 -10.24
C SER A 298 23.75 -5.33 -10.76
N GLU A 299 24.90 -4.90 -10.24
CA GLU A 299 26.21 -5.41 -10.62
C GLU A 299 26.37 -6.88 -10.24
N VAL A 300 26.48 -7.75 -11.23
CA VAL A 300 26.60 -9.20 -11.07
C VAL A 300 27.93 -9.67 -11.64
N LYS A 301 28.63 -10.53 -10.88
CA LYS A 301 29.84 -11.20 -11.38
C LYS A 301 29.47 -12.27 -12.41
N PRO A 302 30.30 -12.49 -13.43
CA PRO A 302 29.99 -13.39 -14.56
C PRO A 302 29.63 -14.85 -14.19
N ARG A 303 29.97 -15.30 -12.98
CA ARG A 303 29.66 -16.64 -12.46
C ARG A 303 28.43 -16.72 -11.56
N GLN A 304 27.83 -15.59 -11.17
CA GLN A 304 26.74 -15.57 -10.18
C GLN A 304 25.33 -15.69 -10.78
N GLY A 305 25.19 -15.53 -12.09
CA GLY A 305 23.90 -15.58 -12.77
C GLY A 305 23.05 -14.30 -12.53
N ARG A 306 22.22 -13.96 -13.51
CA ARG A 306 21.41 -12.73 -13.52
C ARG A 306 20.36 -12.63 -12.40
N PHE A 307 19.95 -13.75 -11.82
CA PHE A 307 18.91 -13.79 -10.79
C PHE A 307 19.45 -13.59 -9.36
N SER A 308 20.77 -13.57 -9.17
CA SER A 308 21.40 -13.47 -7.84
C SER A 308 21.07 -12.17 -7.08
N VAL A 309 20.70 -11.10 -7.80
CA VAL A 309 20.36 -9.79 -7.21
C VAL A 309 18.86 -9.60 -6.99
N ILE A 310 18.00 -10.45 -7.58
CA ILE A 310 16.55 -10.29 -7.50
C ILE A 310 16.05 -10.52 -6.08
N LEU A 311 16.45 -11.63 -5.45
CA LEU A 311 16.03 -11.94 -4.08
C LEU A 311 16.50 -10.90 -3.05
N PRO A 312 17.80 -10.50 -3.01
CA PRO A 312 18.24 -9.41 -2.15
C PRO A 312 17.53 -8.09 -2.42
N GLY A 313 17.29 -7.76 -3.69
CA GLY A 313 16.55 -6.56 -4.06
C GLY A 313 15.11 -6.59 -3.59
N MET A 314 14.42 -7.71 -3.75
CA MET A 314 13.05 -7.89 -3.25
C MET A 314 12.98 -7.74 -1.73
N LEU A 315 13.92 -8.32 -0.98
CA LEU A 315 14.01 -8.17 0.46
C LEU A 315 14.25 -6.70 0.86
N LEU A 316 15.11 -5.99 0.12
CA LEU A 316 15.36 -4.56 0.34
C LEU A 316 14.09 -3.74 0.13
N TYR A 317 13.32 -4.03 -0.91
CA TYR A 317 12.05 -3.34 -1.16
C TYR A 317 11.02 -3.61 -0.05
N VAL A 318 10.85 -4.89 0.33
CA VAL A 318 9.93 -5.27 1.42
C VAL A 318 10.31 -4.58 2.72
N MET A 319 11.61 -4.53 3.05
CA MET A 319 12.12 -3.80 4.20
C MET A 319 11.80 -2.30 4.12
N TYR A 320 12.01 -1.68 2.95
CA TYR A 320 11.70 -0.27 2.75
C TYR A 320 10.21 0.01 2.98
N LEU A 321 9.34 -0.80 2.37
CA LEU A 321 7.90 -0.66 2.51
C LEU A 321 7.45 -0.90 3.96
N SER A 322 8.01 -1.90 4.64
CA SER A 322 7.70 -2.19 6.04
C SER A 322 8.07 -1.02 6.96
N LEU A 323 9.23 -0.40 6.74
CA LEU A 323 9.63 0.79 7.51
C LEU A 323 8.71 1.99 7.23
N LEU A 324 8.20 2.15 6.01
CA LEU A 324 7.22 3.19 5.70
C LEU A 324 5.87 2.93 6.40
N ILE A 325 5.41 1.67 6.45
CA ILE A 325 4.18 1.29 7.16
C ILE A 325 4.32 1.59 8.65
N LEU A 326 5.41 1.13 9.27
CA LEU A 326 5.71 1.40 10.67
C LEU A 326 5.81 2.89 10.99
N GLY A 327 6.48 3.66 10.12
CA GLY A 327 6.58 5.12 10.27
C GLY A 327 5.22 5.81 10.19
N ARG A 328 4.30 5.29 9.37
CA ARG A 328 2.93 5.79 9.28
C ARG A 328 2.15 5.56 10.58
N GLU A 329 2.21 4.34 11.12
CA GLU A 329 1.56 3.98 12.38
C GLU A 329 2.12 4.80 13.54
N TYR A 330 3.46 4.97 13.58
CA TYR A 330 4.11 5.78 14.60
C TYR A 330 3.64 7.25 14.63
N ILE A 331 3.36 7.87 13.47
CA ILE A 331 2.82 9.23 13.40
C ILE A 331 1.40 9.28 13.99
N VAL A 332 0.57 8.26 13.73
CA VAL A 332 -0.81 8.21 14.23
C VAL A 332 -0.83 8.10 15.76
N ASP A 333 0.08 7.33 16.33
CA ASP A 333 0.15 7.10 17.78
C ASP A 333 0.86 8.23 18.54
N ASN A 334 1.74 8.99 17.87
CA ASN A 334 2.57 10.03 18.47
C ASN A 334 2.39 11.39 17.77
N PRO A 335 1.34 12.15 18.10
CA PRO A 335 0.95 13.38 17.41
C PRO A 335 2.00 14.51 17.38
N LYS A 336 3.04 14.44 18.17
CA LYS A 336 4.13 15.43 18.21
C LYS A 336 5.23 15.22 17.17
N THR A 337 5.21 14.10 16.43
CA THR A 337 6.27 13.73 15.49
C THR A 337 5.84 13.86 14.04
N SER A 338 5.82 15.08 13.51
CA SER A 338 5.42 15.35 12.11
C SER A 338 6.37 14.78 11.04
N PHE A 339 7.53 14.26 11.41
CA PHE A 339 8.64 13.92 10.49
C PHE A 339 8.81 12.42 10.18
N GLY A 340 7.92 11.55 10.68
CA GLY A 340 8.13 10.10 10.73
C GLY A 340 8.53 9.42 9.43
N LEU A 341 7.82 9.61 8.32
CA LEU A 341 8.11 8.92 7.05
C LEU A 341 9.35 9.45 6.32
N TRP A 342 9.70 10.73 6.53
CA TRP A 342 10.88 11.33 5.89
C TRP A 342 12.19 10.73 6.42
N TYR A 343 12.25 10.29 7.67
CA TYR A 343 13.42 9.59 8.22
C TYR A 343 13.71 8.29 7.47
N VAL A 344 12.69 7.56 7.03
CA VAL A 344 12.87 6.32 6.27
C VAL A 344 13.57 6.63 4.94
N HIS A 345 13.12 7.64 4.19
CA HIS A 345 13.78 8.05 2.96
C HIS A 345 15.23 8.48 3.19
N LEU A 346 15.48 9.23 4.26
CA LEU A 346 16.81 9.67 4.64
C LEU A 346 17.76 8.51 4.91
N ILE A 347 17.30 7.46 5.61
CA ILE A 347 18.08 6.24 5.87
C ILE A 347 18.51 5.58 4.55
N PHE A 348 17.58 5.42 3.58
CA PHE A 348 17.90 4.82 2.28
C PHE A 348 18.82 5.70 1.42
N ILE A 349 18.68 7.03 1.49
CA ILE A 349 19.60 7.97 0.83
C ILE A 349 20.98 7.89 1.46
N LEU A 350 21.10 7.85 2.79
CA LEU A 350 22.38 7.70 3.48
C LEU A 350 23.03 6.36 3.15
N PHE A 351 22.26 5.29 3.05
CA PHE A 351 22.75 3.99 2.60
C PHE A 351 23.32 4.06 1.18
N LEU A 352 22.62 4.69 0.26
CA LEU A 352 23.09 4.91 -1.11
C LEU A 352 24.37 5.72 -1.13
N LEU A 353 24.44 6.83 -0.37
CA LEU A 353 25.63 7.66 -0.26
C LEU A 353 26.82 6.89 0.31
N ALA A 354 26.61 6.11 1.36
CA ALA A 354 27.65 5.26 1.94
C ALA A 354 28.16 4.22 0.93
N TYR A 355 27.26 3.65 0.12
CA TYR A 355 27.62 2.72 -0.95
C TYR A 355 28.47 3.40 -2.03
N LEU A 356 28.08 4.60 -2.48
CA LEU A 356 28.80 5.37 -3.50
C LEU A 356 30.16 5.89 -3.01
N LEU A 357 30.26 6.29 -1.74
CA LEU A 357 31.51 6.77 -1.15
C LEU A 357 32.52 5.64 -0.92
N LYS A 358 32.05 4.42 -0.72
CA LYS A 358 32.88 3.23 -0.55
C LYS A 358 33.88 3.09 -1.69
N ASP A 359 33.46 3.26 -2.94
CA ASP A 359 34.32 3.12 -4.12
C ASP A 359 35.41 4.19 -4.16
N LYS A 360 35.13 5.40 -3.67
CA LYS A 360 36.15 6.47 -3.58
C LYS A 360 37.20 6.20 -2.49
N PHE A 361 36.79 5.62 -1.36
CA PHE A 361 37.72 5.27 -0.28
C PHE A 361 38.52 3.99 -0.56
N ALA A 362 37.97 3.07 -1.38
CA ALA A 362 38.64 1.85 -1.76
C ALA A 362 39.78 2.05 -2.77
N TYR A 363 39.76 3.11 -3.55
CA TYR A 363 40.83 3.43 -4.51
C TYR A 363 42.16 3.80 -3.84
N ASN A 364 42.15 4.13 -2.54
CA ASN A 364 43.33 4.53 -1.78
C ASN A 364 44.06 3.41 -1.02
N GLY A 365 43.71 2.15 -1.14
CA GLY A 365 44.46 1.09 -0.43
C GLY A 365 43.91 -0.34 -0.56
N ASN A 366 44.71 -1.19 -1.17
CA ASN A 366 44.78 -2.66 -1.11
C ASN A 366 43.53 -3.54 -1.42
N THR A 367 43.72 -4.31 -2.37
CA THR A 367 43.26 -5.51 -3.09
C THR A 367 42.35 -6.57 -2.43
N ASN A 368 41.76 -6.36 -1.25
CA ASN A 368 40.83 -7.32 -0.61
C ASN A 368 39.34 -6.94 -0.76
N LEU A 369 38.98 -6.23 -1.82
CA LEU A 369 37.68 -5.56 -2.03
C LEU A 369 36.51 -6.52 -2.36
N ALA A 370 36.79 -7.63 -3.04
CA ALA A 370 35.74 -8.55 -3.52
C ALA A 370 34.99 -9.31 -2.41
N ILE A 371 35.61 -9.48 -1.23
CA ILE A 371 34.99 -10.14 -0.06
C ILE A 371 34.17 -9.10 0.74
N ARG A 372 34.58 -7.84 0.71
CA ARG A 372 33.96 -6.74 1.47
C ARG A 372 32.60 -6.30 0.92
N ASP A 373 32.33 -6.52 -0.36
CA ASP A 373 31.07 -6.11 -1.01
C ASP A 373 29.86 -6.94 -0.55
N ASN A 374 30.06 -8.25 -0.43
CA ASN A 374 29.05 -9.13 0.16
C ASN A 374 28.85 -8.89 1.69
N LEU A 375 29.91 -8.43 2.38
CA LEU A 375 29.84 -8.14 3.81
C LEU A 375 29.00 -6.87 4.07
N PHE A 376 29.19 -5.79 3.32
CA PHE A 376 28.46 -4.54 3.50
C PHE A 376 26.95 -4.73 3.32
N MET A 377 26.52 -5.45 2.27
CA MET A 377 25.13 -5.79 2.03
C MET A 377 24.57 -6.66 3.18
N LYS A 378 25.36 -7.65 3.66
CA LYS A 378 24.98 -8.52 4.79
C LYS A 378 24.84 -7.74 6.08
N TYR A 379 25.75 -6.84 6.39
CA TYR A 379 25.67 -6.01 7.61
C TYR A 379 24.53 -4.99 7.54
N PHE A 380 24.25 -4.43 6.36
CA PHE A 380 23.10 -3.54 6.19
C PHE A 380 21.77 -4.30 6.37
N LEU A 381 21.63 -5.47 5.75
CA LEU A 381 20.46 -6.33 5.94
C LEU A 381 20.34 -6.81 7.40
N ALA A 382 21.46 -7.16 8.06
CA ALA A 382 21.46 -7.56 9.44
C ALA A 382 21.10 -6.39 10.38
N LEU A 383 21.64 -5.20 10.14
CA LEU A 383 21.35 -4.00 10.92
C LEU A 383 19.89 -3.57 10.75
N SER A 384 19.35 -3.63 9.54
CA SER A 384 17.97 -3.28 9.27
C SER A 384 16.99 -4.31 9.83
N LEU A 385 17.31 -5.61 9.76
CA LEU A 385 16.58 -6.67 10.47
C LEU A 385 16.63 -6.48 11.99
N PHE A 386 17.77 -6.09 12.53
CA PHE A 386 17.93 -5.80 13.95
C PHE A 386 17.10 -4.59 14.40
N ILE A 387 17.10 -3.51 13.62
CA ILE A 387 16.23 -2.32 13.86
C ILE A 387 14.76 -2.71 13.79
N LEU A 388 14.38 -3.55 12.83
CA LEU A 388 13.01 -4.04 12.65
C LEU A 388 12.61 -4.97 13.82
N MET A 389 13.50 -5.85 14.28
CA MET A 389 13.27 -6.68 15.48
C MET A 389 13.16 -5.84 16.77
N MET A 390 14.03 -4.86 16.96
CA MET A 390 13.95 -3.95 18.12
C MET A 390 12.62 -3.20 18.15
N TRP A 391 12.09 -2.83 16.98
CA TRP A 391 10.84 -2.09 16.87
C TRP A 391 9.58 -2.97 17.06
N VAL A 392 9.66 -4.26 16.74
CA VAL A 392 8.57 -5.24 16.98
C VAL A 392 8.50 -5.66 18.45
N VAL A 393 9.59 -5.50 19.21
CA VAL A 393 9.69 -5.91 20.61
C VAL A 393 9.43 -4.75 21.58
N THR A 394 9.51 -3.48 21.11
CA THR A 394 9.13 -2.27 21.87
C THR A 394 7.74 -1.80 21.50
#